data_1fd26a0ddc01b7f53e60b8f778ee451e
#
_entry.id   1fd26a0ddc01b7f53e60b8f778ee451e
#
_cell.length_a   1.000
_cell.length_b   1.000
_cell.length_c   1.000
_cell.angle_alpha   90.00
_cell.angle_beta   90.00
_cell.angle_gamma   90.00
#
_symmetry.space_group_name_H-M   'P 1'
#
loop_
_entity.id
_entity.type
_entity.pdbx_description
1 polymer ?
#
loop_
_entity_poly.entity_id
_entity_poly.type
_entity_poly.pdbx_seq_one_letter_code
_entity_poly.pdbx_strand_id
1 'polypeptide(L)'
;MEKIHRENSKRIQTSLLNSLEKKVLVWLAERQPAWMTSDKLTAIGVAGSVIVAVGYVLSNYNINWLWLATAGFAINWYGDSLDGTLARVRNTQRPIYGFYLDHNIDGITMAIMCIGAGLSDMLNLYIAMAVLVVYLLLSISVYINAHLKGEFKLTYAGMGPTEFRLILMIVNTIFIYVAPVRDYVYHFTILGTGVSIGSFDYVGLFILLVLIVIHIHNFFTDARGYAKIDPLPAWHKDCPDR
;
A
#
# COMPACT_ATOMS: atom_id res chain seq x y z
N MET A 1 19.97 21.16 21.06
CA MET A 1 19.04 20.34 20.26
C MET A 1 17.63 20.83 20.56
N GLU A 2 17.07 21.57 19.63
CA GLU A 2 15.72 22.11 19.71
C GLU A 2 14.73 20.95 19.72
N LYS A 3 13.86 20.87 20.72
CA LYS A 3 12.82 19.85 20.80
C LYS A 3 11.85 20.11 19.63
N ILE A 4 11.90 19.26 18.61
CA ILE A 4 10.93 19.27 17.52
C ILE A 4 9.58 18.86 18.13
N HIS A 5 8.79 19.86 18.54
CA HIS A 5 7.39 19.70 18.90
C HIS A 5 6.60 19.48 17.61
N ARG A 6 6.47 18.22 17.15
CA ARG A 6 5.41 17.86 16.22
C ARG A 6 4.15 17.57 17.04
N GLU A 7 3.14 18.40 16.89
CA GLU A 7 1.77 18.03 17.24
C GLU A 7 1.45 16.70 16.56
N ASN A 8 0.88 15.76 17.31
CA ASN A 8 0.48 14.44 16.81
C ASN A 8 -0.45 14.64 15.61
N SER A 9 0.01 14.33 14.40
CA SER A 9 -0.84 14.33 13.22
C SER A 9 -2.03 13.41 13.44
N LYS A 10 -3.24 13.94 13.31
CA LYS A 10 -4.48 13.17 13.50
C LYS A 10 -4.55 12.11 12.39
N ARG A 11 -4.39 10.83 12.77
CA ARG A 11 -4.61 9.71 11.86
C ARG A 11 -6.11 9.54 11.63
N ILE A 12 -6.59 9.87 10.43
CA ILE A 12 -7.99 9.67 10.02
C ILE A 12 -8.04 8.38 9.23
N GLN A 13 -8.60 7.34 9.82
CA GLN A 13 -8.76 6.02 9.22
C GLN A 13 -10.24 5.65 9.25
N THR A 14 -10.89 5.66 8.09
CA THR A 14 -12.33 5.37 7.89
C THR A 14 -12.54 4.19 6.95
N SER A 15 -11.80 3.08 7.15
CA SER A 15 -12.02 1.86 6.37
C SER A 15 -13.21 1.06 6.91
N LEU A 16 -13.82 0.23 6.05
CA LEU A 16 -14.97 -0.61 6.39
C LEU A 16 -14.69 -1.60 7.52
N LEU A 17 -13.46 -2.14 7.57
CA LEU A 17 -13.03 -3.12 8.56
C LEU A 17 -12.38 -2.52 9.81
N ASN A 18 -12.14 -1.21 9.83
CA ASN A 18 -11.34 -0.52 10.87
C ASN A 18 -11.79 -0.84 12.30
N SER A 19 -13.10 -0.87 12.58
CA SER A 19 -13.60 -1.13 13.93
C SER A 19 -13.37 -2.56 14.41
N LEU A 20 -13.52 -3.54 13.52
CA LEU A 20 -13.27 -4.96 13.81
C LEU A 20 -11.78 -5.23 13.89
N GLU A 21 -11.04 -4.76 12.90
CA GLU A 21 -9.57 -4.89 12.84
C GLU A 21 -8.92 -4.33 14.11
N LYS A 22 -9.31 -3.13 14.54
CA LYS A 22 -8.79 -2.51 15.77
C LYS A 22 -9.01 -3.38 17.01
N LYS A 23 -10.19 -4.01 17.15
CA LYS A 23 -10.47 -4.92 18.28
C LYS A 23 -9.56 -6.15 18.23
N VAL A 24 -9.40 -6.76 17.04
CA VAL A 24 -8.53 -7.92 16.86
C VAL A 24 -7.07 -7.57 17.14
N LEU A 25 -6.59 -6.44 16.64
CA LEU A 25 -5.21 -6.00 16.84
C LEU A 25 -4.90 -5.71 18.31
N VAL A 26 -5.82 -5.07 19.05
CA VAL A 26 -5.65 -4.84 20.50
C VAL A 26 -5.61 -6.17 21.23
N TRP A 27 -6.53 -7.09 20.94
CA TRP A 27 -6.57 -8.42 21.53
C TRP A 27 -5.28 -9.23 21.26
N LEU A 28 -4.74 -9.15 20.06
CA LEU A 28 -3.45 -9.75 19.70
C LEU A 28 -2.28 -9.07 20.42
N ALA A 29 -2.26 -7.74 20.50
CA ALA A 29 -1.19 -6.97 21.14
C ALA A 29 -1.06 -7.29 22.63
N GLU A 30 -2.19 -7.41 23.34
CA GLU A 30 -2.21 -7.77 24.77
C GLU A 30 -1.64 -9.17 25.05
N ARG A 31 -1.70 -10.08 24.06
CA ARG A 31 -1.21 -11.47 24.17
C ARG A 31 0.21 -11.66 23.67
N GLN A 32 0.86 -10.61 23.16
CA GLN A 32 2.24 -10.72 22.71
C GLN A 32 3.19 -10.99 23.89
N PRO A 33 4.14 -11.93 23.72
CA PRO A 33 5.13 -12.20 24.76
C PRO A 33 6.01 -10.98 25.02
N ALA A 34 6.55 -10.86 26.23
CA ALA A 34 7.30 -9.67 26.66
C ALA A 34 8.52 -9.37 25.77
N TRP A 35 9.13 -10.38 25.16
CA TRP A 35 10.29 -10.23 24.27
C TRP A 35 9.95 -9.69 22.87
N MET A 36 8.67 -9.69 22.48
CA MET A 36 8.22 -9.12 21.22
C MET A 36 8.22 -7.60 21.30
N THR A 37 8.81 -6.94 20.32
CA THR A 37 8.86 -5.48 20.20
C THR A 37 8.19 -5.03 18.90
N SER A 38 7.81 -3.74 18.79
CA SER A 38 7.31 -3.16 17.52
C SER A 38 8.28 -3.40 16.38
N ASP A 39 9.57 -3.14 16.58
CA ASP A 39 10.58 -3.30 15.53
C ASP A 39 10.69 -4.76 15.03
N LYS A 40 10.49 -5.75 15.93
CA LYS A 40 10.42 -7.16 15.53
C LYS A 40 9.17 -7.49 14.73
N LEU A 41 8.03 -6.89 15.07
CA LEU A 41 6.81 -7.05 14.29
C LEU A 41 6.95 -6.43 12.90
N THR A 42 7.53 -5.24 12.80
CA THR A 42 7.87 -4.64 11.50
C THR A 42 8.76 -5.57 10.68
N ALA A 43 9.79 -6.18 11.29
CA ALA A 43 10.66 -7.16 10.60
C ALA A 43 9.87 -8.41 10.15
N ILE A 44 8.90 -8.90 10.95
CA ILE A 44 7.99 -10.00 10.55
C ILE A 44 7.13 -9.55 9.35
N GLY A 45 6.64 -8.31 9.34
CA GLY A 45 5.91 -7.74 8.21
C GLY A 45 6.74 -7.75 6.92
N VAL A 46 8.02 -7.32 7.01
CA VAL A 46 8.96 -7.38 5.87
C VAL A 46 9.19 -8.82 5.41
N ALA A 47 9.41 -9.74 6.34
CA ALA A 47 9.56 -11.17 6.00
C ALA A 47 8.31 -11.70 5.29
N GLY A 48 7.11 -11.29 5.72
CA GLY A 48 5.85 -11.59 5.04
C GLY A 48 5.85 -11.13 3.59
N SER A 49 6.31 -9.92 3.29
CA SER A 49 6.39 -9.40 1.91
C SER A 49 7.38 -10.19 1.04
N VAL A 50 8.50 -10.64 1.61
CA VAL A 50 9.44 -11.54 0.92
C VAL A 50 8.77 -12.88 0.61
N ILE A 51 8.03 -13.44 1.57
CA ILE A 51 7.27 -14.68 1.38
C ILE A 51 6.22 -14.53 0.26
N VAL A 52 5.52 -13.38 0.18
CA VAL A 52 4.61 -13.05 -0.94
C VAL A 52 5.35 -13.12 -2.26
N ALA A 53 6.48 -12.42 -2.38
CA ALA A 53 7.26 -12.37 -3.60
C ALA A 53 7.76 -13.78 -4.02
N VAL A 54 8.30 -14.54 -3.08
CA VAL A 54 8.74 -15.92 -3.32
C VAL A 54 7.58 -16.81 -3.74
N GLY A 55 6.41 -16.69 -3.10
CA GLY A 55 5.20 -17.44 -3.46
C GLY A 55 4.75 -17.17 -4.90
N TYR A 56 4.76 -15.91 -5.34
CA TYR A 56 4.45 -15.56 -6.72
C TYR A 56 5.49 -16.12 -7.70
N VAL A 57 6.79 -15.97 -7.44
CA VAL A 57 7.84 -16.52 -8.32
C VAL A 57 7.76 -18.05 -8.40
N LEU A 58 7.52 -18.73 -7.30
CA LEU A 58 7.38 -20.20 -7.29
C LEU A 58 6.08 -20.66 -7.97
N SER A 59 5.06 -19.83 -8.10
CA SER A 59 3.83 -20.17 -8.83
C SER A 59 4.07 -20.50 -10.30
N ASN A 60 5.20 -20.05 -10.89
CA ASN A 60 5.65 -20.45 -12.25
C ASN A 60 5.90 -21.96 -12.36
N TYR A 61 6.25 -22.62 -11.27
CA TYR A 61 6.48 -24.07 -11.26
C TYR A 61 5.23 -24.85 -10.85
N ASN A 62 4.46 -24.33 -9.91
CA ASN A 62 3.21 -24.93 -9.46
C ASN A 62 2.29 -23.87 -8.86
N ILE A 63 1.07 -23.80 -9.39
CA ILE A 63 0.06 -22.80 -8.97
C ILE A 63 -0.25 -22.84 -7.46
N ASN A 64 -0.09 -23.99 -6.81
CA ASN A 64 -0.33 -24.13 -5.37
C ASN A 64 0.63 -23.27 -4.51
N TRP A 65 1.75 -22.77 -5.07
CA TRP A 65 2.61 -21.83 -4.36
C TRP A 65 1.95 -20.47 -4.12
N LEU A 66 0.82 -20.18 -4.76
CA LEU A 66 -0.01 -19.03 -4.40
C LEU A 66 -0.55 -19.11 -2.96
N TRP A 67 -0.64 -20.33 -2.36
CA TRP A 67 -0.91 -20.45 -0.94
C TRP A 67 0.21 -19.86 -0.07
N LEU A 68 1.46 -19.99 -0.52
CA LEU A 68 2.58 -19.35 0.16
C LEU A 68 2.48 -17.81 0.07
N ALA A 69 2.13 -17.26 -1.10
CA ALA A 69 1.88 -15.84 -1.26
C ALA A 69 0.72 -15.37 -0.36
N THR A 70 -0.37 -16.13 -0.31
CA THR A 70 -1.52 -15.85 0.56
C THR A 70 -1.14 -15.86 2.04
N ALA A 71 -0.35 -16.84 2.49
CA ALA A 71 0.19 -16.86 3.85
C ALA A 71 1.13 -15.67 4.11
N GLY A 72 1.94 -15.30 3.12
CA GLY A 72 2.80 -14.12 3.17
C GLY A 72 2.02 -12.81 3.39
N PHE A 73 0.87 -12.62 2.73
CA PHE A 73 -0.01 -11.47 2.97
C PHE A 73 -0.54 -11.45 4.42
N ALA A 74 -0.93 -12.59 4.97
CA ALA A 74 -1.39 -12.69 6.35
C ALA A 74 -0.27 -12.36 7.35
N ILE A 75 0.96 -12.83 7.09
CA ILE A 75 2.15 -12.54 7.92
C ILE A 75 2.52 -11.06 7.81
N ASN A 76 2.47 -10.49 6.61
CA ASN A 76 2.75 -9.07 6.39
C ASN A 76 1.71 -8.21 7.13
N TRP A 77 0.41 -8.51 7.02
CA TRP A 77 -0.64 -7.82 7.77
C TRP A 77 -0.41 -7.92 9.28
N TYR A 78 -0.09 -9.12 9.79
CA TYR A 78 0.15 -9.32 11.21
C TYR A 78 1.30 -8.45 11.72
N GLY A 79 2.43 -8.43 11.01
CA GLY A 79 3.59 -7.63 11.40
C GLY A 79 3.33 -6.13 11.35
N ASP A 80 2.87 -5.65 10.22
CA ASP A 80 2.64 -4.25 9.87
C ASP A 80 1.50 -3.59 10.69
N SER A 81 0.34 -4.25 10.79
CA SER A 81 -0.80 -3.66 11.52
C SER A 81 -0.65 -3.77 13.04
N LEU A 82 0.13 -4.75 13.53
CA LEU A 82 0.24 -5.00 14.96
C LEU A 82 1.36 -4.19 15.62
N ASP A 83 2.42 -3.78 14.92
CA ASP A 83 3.59 -3.12 15.49
C ASP A 83 3.25 -1.79 16.17
N GLY A 84 2.53 -0.91 15.50
CA GLY A 84 2.05 0.35 16.07
C GLY A 84 0.98 0.14 17.16
N THR A 85 0.18 -0.92 17.07
CA THR A 85 -0.81 -1.25 18.10
C THR A 85 -0.13 -1.76 19.37
N LEU A 86 0.90 -2.61 19.23
CA LEU A 86 1.71 -3.09 20.35
C LEU A 86 2.40 -1.93 21.09
N ALA A 87 2.98 -0.98 20.33
CA ALA A 87 3.60 0.21 20.91
C ALA A 87 2.61 1.03 21.75
N ARG A 88 1.37 1.19 21.27
CA ARG A 88 0.30 1.91 21.99
C ARG A 88 -0.11 1.18 23.27
N VAL A 89 -0.39 -0.12 23.17
CA VAL A 89 -0.82 -0.95 24.32
C VAL A 89 0.25 -0.97 25.43
N ARG A 90 1.53 -1.01 25.05
CA ARG A 90 2.66 -1.04 26.00
C ARG A 90 3.18 0.34 26.42
N ASN A 91 2.61 1.43 25.93
CA ASN A 91 3.11 2.80 26.15
C ASN A 91 4.59 2.98 25.76
N THR A 92 5.06 2.28 24.73
CA THR A 92 6.44 2.33 24.22
C THR A 92 6.53 3.06 22.87
N GLN A 93 5.61 3.98 22.62
CA GLN A 93 5.53 4.71 21.36
C GLN A 93 6.77 5.59 21.12
N ARG A 94 7.29 5.54 19.91
CA ARG A 94 8.40 6.38 19.42
C ARG A 94 7.90 7.16 18.19
N PRO A 95 7.15 8.27 18.36
CA PRO A 95 6.38 8.89 17.26
C PRO A 95 7.23 9.28 16.05
N ILE A 96 8.42 9.83 16.25
CA ILE A 96 9.31 10.26 15.14
C ILE A 96 9.93 9.04 14.46
N TYR A 97 10.52 8.14 15.25
CA TYR A 97 11.17 6.94 14.74
C TYR A 97 10.17 5.99 14.08
N GLY A 98 9.04 5.73 14.75
CA GLY A 98 7.98 4.87 14.22
C GLY A 98 7.43 5.40 12.92
N PHE A 99 7.14 6.70 12.84
CA PHE A 99 6.69 7.33 11.60
C PHE A 99 7.70 7.16 10.46
N TYR A 100 8.99 7.40 10.73
CA TYR A 100 10.05 7.24 9.74
C TYR A 100 10.17 5.79 9.27
N LEU A 101 10.18 4.84 10.20
CA LEU A 101 10.36 3.42 9.91
C LEU A 101 9.19 2.87 9.10
N ASP A 102 7.96 3.07 9.59
CA ASP A 102 6.69 2.63 8.99
C ASP A 102 6.61 3.03 7.51
N HIS A 103 6.79 4.32 7.22
CA HIS A 103 6.63 4.85 5.87
C HIS A 103 7.72 4.42 4.89
N ASN A 104 8.96 4.23 5.36
CA ASN A 104 10.04 3.70 4.52
C ASN A 104 9.84 2.21 4.24
N ILE A 105 9.43 1.45 5.25
CA ILE A 105 9.18 0.01 5.13
C ILE A 105 7.98 -0.25 4.22
N ASP A 106 6.92 0.54 4.27
CA ASP A 106 5.78 0.44 3.36
C ASP A 106 6.21 0.50 1.88
N GLY A 107 7.06 1.46 1.53
CA GLY A 107 7.60 1.56 0.17
C GLY A 107 8.44 0.35 -0.24
N ILE A 108 9.28 -0.14 0.68
CA ILE A 108 10.16 -1.31 0.45
C ILE A 108 9.32 -2.58 0.30
N THR A 109 8.36 -2.83 1.19
CA THR A 109 7.51 -4.03 1.13
C THR A 109 6.65 -4.04 -0.12
N MET A 110 6.11 -2.90 -0.53
CA MET A 110 5.37 -2.79 -1.78
C MET A 110 6.25 -3.07 -2.99
N ALA A 111 7.49 -2.56 -3.01
CA ALA A 111 8.44 -2.84 -4.08
C ALA A 111 8.77 -4.35 -4.16
N ILE A 112 9.05 -5.00 -3.03
CA ILE A 112 9.31 -6.44 -2.96
C ILE A 112 8.13 -7.24 -3.53
N MET A 113 6.90 -6.92 -3.11
CA MET A 113 5.69 -7.62 -3.57
C MET A 113 5.42 -7.40 -5.06
N CYS A 114 5.53 -6.17 -5.55
CA CYS A 114 5.34 -5.86 -6.98
C CYS A 114 6.40 -6.52 -7.87
N ILE A 115 7.67 -6.52 -7.46
CA ILE A 115 8.75 -7.19 -8.19
C ILE A 115 8.49 -8.70 -8.21
N GLY A 116 8.16 -9.30 -7.07
CA GLY A 116 7.86 -10.74 -7.00
C GLY A 116 6.68 -11.15 -7.88
N ALA A 117 5.59 -10.38 -7.85
CA ALA A 117 4.43 -10.61 -8.71
C ALA A 117 4.77 -10.42 -10.20
N GLY A 118 5.55 -9.39 -10.55
CA GLY A 118 5.96 -9.11 -11.93
C GLY A 118 7.01 -10.09 -12.49
N LEU A 119 7.72 -10.83 -11.63
CA LEU A 119 8.62 -11.93 -12.02
C LEU A 119 7.89 -13.27 -12.16
N SER A 120 6.62 -13.32 -11.80
CA SER A 120 5.77 -14.49 -12.06
C SER A 120 5.18 -14.43 -13.47
N ASP A 121 4.83 -15.60 -14.02
CA ASP A 121 4.14 -15.71 -15.31
C ASP A 121 2.69 -15.20 -15.25
N MET A 122 2.22 -14.80 -14.06
CA MET A 122 0.83 -14.39 -13.85
C MET A 122 0.60 -12.90 -14.10
N LEU A 123 1.56 -12.03 -13.75
CA LEU A 123 1.44 -10.58 -13.87
C LEU A 123 2.57 -10.02 -14.72
N ASN A 124 2.23 -9.27 -15.75
CA ASN A 124 3.20 -8.57 -16.57
C ASN A 124 4.03 -7.59 -15.73
N LEU A 125 5.37 -7.69 -15.84
CA LEU A 125 6.30 -6.86 -15.07
C LEU A 125 6.06 -5.36 -15.26
N TYR A 126 5.72 -4.91 -16.47
CA TYR A 126 5.46 -3.48 -16.73
C TYR A 126 4.21 -3.00 -16.00
N ILE A 127 3.17 -3.84 -15.88
CA ILE A 127 1.96 -3.53 -15.12
C ILE A 127 2.30 -3.46 -13.62
N ALA A 128 3.06 -4.44 -13.10
CA ALA A 128 3.49 -4.45 -11.71
C ALA A 128 4.32 -3.20 -11.35
N MET A 129 5.25 -2.81 -12.23
CA MET A 129 6.06 -1.59 -12.03
C MET A 129 5.23 -0.32 -12.14
N ALA A 130 4.25 -0.24 -13.05
CA ALA A 130 3.35 0.89 -13.14
C ALA A 130 2.50 1.04 -11.86
N VAL A 131 1.98 -0.06 -11.31
CA VAL A 131 1.28 -0.07 -10.02
C VAL A 131 2.18 0.43 -8.90
N LEU A 132 3.43 -0.05 -8.81
CA LEU A 132 4.41 0.40 -7.83
C LEU A 132 4.67 1.91 -7.94
N VAL A 133 4.92 2.42 -9.15
CA VAL A 133 5.21 3.84 -9.37
C VAL A 133 4.04 4.71 -8.90
N VAL A 134 2.80 4.37 -9.30
CA VAL A 134 1.62 5.17 -8.91
C VAL A 134 1.36 5.08 -7.41
N TYR A 135 1.59 3.91 -6.79
CA TYR A 135 1.51 3.75 -5.33
C TYR A 135 2.53 4.66 -4.61
N LEU A 136 3.79 4.71 -5.07
CA LEU A 136 4.81 5.57 -4.49
C LEU A 136 4.49 7.07 -4.67
N LEU A 137 3.93 7.47 -5.81
CA LEU A 137 3.46 8.84 -6.03
C LEU A 137 2.33 9.22 -5.07
N LEU A 138 1.38 8.30 -4.84
CA LEU A 138 0.34 8.47 -3.83
C LEU A 138 0.93 8.62 -2.42
N SER A 139 1.89 7.77 -2.05
CA SER A 139 2.57 7.83 -0.76
C SER A 139 3.30 9.15 -0.55
N ILE A 140 4.02 9.63 -1.57
CA ILE A 140 4.67 10.96 -1.55
C ILE A 140 3.62 12.07 -1.29
N SER A 141 2.48 12.04 -1.98
CA SER A 141 1.41 13.03 -1.80
C SER A 141 0.85 13.00 -0.37
N VAL A 142 0.68 11.81 0.21
CA VAL A 142 0.26 11.64 1.61
C VAL A 142 1.28 12.23 2.58
N TYR A 143 2.58 12.00 2.35
CA TYR A 143 3.65 12.51 3.22
C TYR A 143 3.77 14.03 3.14
N ILE A 144 3.63 14.62 1.94
CA ILE A 144 3.58 16.07 1.75
C ILE A 144 2.38 16.66 2.53
N ASN A 145 1.19 16.07 2.39
CA ASN A 145 0.00 16.53 3.11
C ASN A 145 0.14 16.38 4.63
N ALA A 146 0.75 15.30 5.11
CA ALA A 146 1.05 15.10 6.53
C ALA A 146 2.01 16.18 7.06
N HIS A 147 2.97 16.60 6.24
CA HIS A 147 3.91 17.68 6.59
C HIS A 147 3.24 19.05 6.61
N LEU A 148 2.41 19.37 5.61
CA LEU A 148 1.82 20.69 5.45
C LEU A 148 0.57 20.92 6.31
N LYS A 149 -0.28 19.91 6.48
CA LYS A 149 -1.57 20.04 7.20
C LYS A 149 -1.56 19.42 8.60
N GLY A 150 -0.55 18.62 8.96
CA GLY A 150 -0.56 17.81 10.17
C GLY A 150 -1.63 16.71 10.16
N GLU A 151 -2.26 16.43 9.03
CA GLU A 151 -3.29 15.40 8.88
C GLU A 151 -2.76 14.24 8.02
N PHE A 152 -2.93 13.02 8.51
CA PHE A 152 -2.51 11.81 7.82
C PHE A 152 -3.74 10.99 7.41
N LYS A 153 -4.08 10.99 6.12
CA LYS A 153 -5.18 10.22 5.54
C LYS A 153 -4.64 8.98 4.83
N LEU A 154 -4.91 7.79 5.39
CA LEU A 154 -4.49 6.49 4.84
C LEU A 154 -5.60 5.75 4.07
N THR A 155 -6.84 6.25 4.13
CA THR A 155 -7.98 5.58 3.50
C THR A 155 -8.49 6.38 2.33
N TYR A 156 -8.57 5.73 1.18
CA TYR A 156 -9.15 6.26 -0.02
C TYR A 156 -10.39 5.45 -0.40
N ALA A 157 -11.51 6.11 -0.64
CA ALA A 157 -12.80 5.48 -0.98
C ALA A 157 -13.26 4.40 0.03
N GLY A 158 -12.89 4.51 1.32
CA GLY A 158 -13.27 3.55 2.35
C GLY A 158 -12.47 2.24 2.34
N MET A 159 -11.47 2.09 1.46
CA MET A 159 -10.57 0.94 1.42
C MET A 159 -9.21 1.30 2.01
N GLY A 160 -8.70 0.45 2.90
CA GLY A 160 -7.38 0.53 3.48
C GLY A 160 -6.45 -0.59 3.00
N PRO A 161 -5.19 -0.61 3.49
CA PRO A 161 -4.23 -1.66 3.14
C PRO A 161 -4.71 -3.07 3.48
N THR A 162 -5.50 -3.23 4.53
CA THR A 162 -6.04 -4.54 4.97
C THR A 162 -7.04 -5.09 3.98
N GLU A 163 -7.99 -4.27 3.53
CA GLU A 163 -8.98 -4.66 2.51
C GLU A 163 -8.29 -5.05 1.20
N PHE A 164 -7.24 -4.32 0.81
CA PHE A 164 -6.47 -4.62 -0.39
C PHE A 164 -5.77 -5.99 -0.29
N ARG A 165 -5.13 -6.29 0.84
CA ARG A 165 -4.50 -7.60 1.08
C ARG A 165 -5.54 -8.73 1.02
N LEU A 166 -6.71 -8.55 1.63
CA LEU A 166 -7.80 -9.54 1.59
C LEU A 166 -8.29 -9.80 0.17
N ILE A 167 -8.45 -8.77 -0.65
CA ILE A 167 -8.83 -8.92 -2.06
C ILE A 167 -7.79 -9.76 -2.80
N LEU A 168 -6.49 -9.50 -2.63
CA LEU A 168 -5.43 -10.28 -3.28
C LEU A 168 -5.41 -11.74 -2.79
N MET A 169 -5.66 -11.99 -1.50
CA MET A 169 -5.77 -13.36 -0.96
C MET A 169 -6.96 -14.11 -1.59
N ILE A 170 -8.09 -13.44 -1.79
CA ILE A 170 -9.28 -14.01 -2.47
C ILE A 170 -8.94 -14.27 -3.94
N VAL A 171 -8.31 -13.33 -4.64
CA VAL A 171 -7.87 -13.49 -6.03
C VAL A 171 -6.95 -14.70 -6.15
N ASN A 172 -5.93 -14.82 -5.32
CA ASN A 172 -5.03 -15.98 -5.31
C ASN A 172 -5.82 -17.29 -5.14
N THR A 173 -6.78 -17.32 -4.22
CA THR A 173 -7.61 -18.50 -3.99
C THR A 173 -8.45 -18.85 -5.22
N ILE A 174 -9.05 -17.88 -5.88
CA ILE A 174 -9.79 -18.06 -7.14
C ILE A 174 -8.87 -18.66 -8.22
N PHE A 175 -7.66 -18.14 -8.36
CA PHE A 175 -6.68 -18.59 -9.36
C PHE A 175 -6.18 -20.02 -9.08
N ILE A 176 -6.12 -20.46 -7.83
CA ILE A 176 -5.78 -21.84 -7.48
C ILE A 176 -6.88 -22.80 -7.93
N TYR A 177 -8.15 -22.47 -7.67
CA TYR A 177 -9.26 -23.40 -7.86
C TYR A 177 -10.01 -23.28 -9.18
N VAL A 178 -9.96 -22.11 -9.84
CA VAL A 178 -10.76 -21.81 -11.04
C VAL A 178 -9.84 -21.68 -12.26
N ALA A 179 -9.42 -22.84 -12.80
CA ALA A 179 -8.54 -22.90 -13.96
C ALA A 179 -9.03 -22.06 -15.16
N PRO A 180 -10.34 -22.06 -15.53
CA PRO A 180 -10.82 -21.24 -16.66
C PRO A 180 -10.59 -19.73 -16.47
N VAL A 181 -10.61 -19.24 -15.22
CA VAL A 181 -10.32 -17.84 -14.92
C VAL A 181 -8.81 -17.59 -14.98
N ARG A 182 -8.03 -18.47 -14.37
CA ARG A 182 -6.57 -18.36 -14.34
C ARG A 182 -5.95 -18.40 -15.73
N ASP A 183 -6.36 -19.36 -16.56
CA ASP A 183 -5.74 -19.70 -17.85
C ASP A 183 -6.28 -18.84 -18.99
N TYR A 184 -7.19 -17.89 -18.71
CA TYR A 184 -7.70 -16.98 -19.71
C TYR A 184 -6.62 -15.98 -20.13
N VAL A 185 -6.27 -15.99 -21.40
CA VAL A 185 -5.30 -15.07 -22.02
C VAL A 185 -5.91 -14.48 -23.30
N TYR A 186 -5.89 -13.18 -23.41
CA TYR A 186 -6.31 -12.47 -24.61
C TYR A 186 -5.08 -12.02 -25.40
N HIS A 187 -5.04 -12.38 -26.69
CA HIS A 187 -3.96 -12.02 -27.59
C HIS A 187 -4.41 -10.93 -28.56
N PHE A 188 -3.60 -9.90 -28.70
CA PHE A 188 -3.84 -8.83 -29.66
C PHE A 188 -2.51 -8.27 -30.17
N THR A 189 -2.56 -7.47 -31.23
CA THR A 189 -1.36 -6.89 -31.85
C THR A 189 -1.41 -5.37 -31.73
N ILE A 190 -0.36 -4.77 -31.15
CA ILE A 190 -0.18 -3.32 -31.13
C ILE A 190 1.08 -2.97 -31.93
N LEU A 191 0.95 -2.10 -32.91
CA LEU A 191 2.08 -1.62 -33.74
C LEU A 191 2.95 -2.75 -34.30
N GLY A 192 2.32 -3.88 -34.70
CA GLY A 192 3.03 -5.05 -35.24
C GLY A 192 3.63 -5.98 -34.16
N THR A 193 3.55 -5.65 -32.89
CA THR A 193 4.03 -6.51 -31.79
C THR A 193 2.85 -7.24 -31.16
N GLY A 194 2.95 -8.57 -31.06
CA GLY A 194 1.97 -9.40 -30.37
C GLY A 194 2.04 -9.14 -28.86
N VAL A 195 0.91 -8.82 -28.25
CA VAL A 195 0.75 -8.62 -26.80
C VAL A 195 -0.26 -9.63 -26.30
N SER A 196 0.05 -10.26 -25.17
CA SER A 196 -0.86 -11.15 -24.46
C SER A 196 -1.15 -10.59 -23.05
N ILE A 197 -2.42 -10.57 -22.68
CA ILE A 197 -2.89 -10.12 -21.36
C ILE A 197 -3.63 -11.28 -20.70
N GLY A 198 -3.12 -11.71 -19.55
CA GLY A 198 -3.74 -12.73 -18.71
C GLY A 198 -4.75 -12.16 -17.72
N SER A 199 -5.49 -13.02 -17.05
CA SER A 199 -6.50 -12.60 -16.06
C SER A 199 -5.91 -11.81 -14.89
N PHE A 200 -4.72 -12.13 -14.45
CA PHE A 200 -4.07 -11.39 -13.37
C PHE A 200 -3.61 -10.00 -13.84
N ASP A 201 -3.27 -9.85 -15.12
CA ASP A 201 -2.98 -8.54 -15.72
C ASP A 201 -4.21 -7.62 -15.68
N TYR A 202 -5.42 -8.14 -15.91
CA TYR A 202 -6.65 -7.34 -15.77
C TYR A 202 -6.85 -6.87 -14.33
N VAL A 203 -6.54 -7.71 -13.33
CA VAL A 203 -6.57 -7.28 -11.90
C VAL A 203 -5.54 -6.18 -11.68
N GLY A 204 -4.32 -6.34 -12.17
CA GLY A 204 -3.26 -5.33 -12.07
C GLY A 204 -3.65 -4.00 -12.75
N LEU A 205 -4.21 -4.06 -13.96
CA LEU A 205 -4.70 -2.88 -14.69
C LEU A 205 -5.87 -2.19 -13.98
N PHE A 206 -6.79 -2.95 -13.40
CA PHE A 206 -7.88 -2.39 -12.59
C PHE A 206 -7.34 -1.66 -11.35
N ILE A 207 -6.40 -2.27 -10.62
CA ILE A 207 -5.73 -1.64 -9.48
C ILE A 207 -5.02 -0.36 -9.93
N LEU A 208 -4.25 -0.42 -11.01
CA LEU A 208 -3.55 0.72 -11.57
C LEU A 208 -4.50 1.87 -11.90
N LEU A 209 -5.63 1.58 -12.57
CA LEU A 209 -6.65 2.56 -12.90
C LEU A 209 -7.22 3.23 -11.64
N VAL A 210 -7.57 2.44 -10.63
CA VAL A 210 -8.09 2.95 -9.36
C VAL A 210 -7.07 3.87 -8.69
N LEU A 211 -5.81 3.45 -8.60
CA LEU A 211 -4.74 4.26 -8.01
C LEU A 211 -4.51 5.57 -8.76
N ILE A 212 -4.52 5.54 -10.11
CA ILE A 212 -4.39 6.74 -10.94
C ILE A 212 -5.55 7.71 -10.69
N VAL A 213 -6.79 7.22 -10.68
CA VAL A 213 -7.98 8.06 -10.43
C VAL A 213 -7.90 8.71 -9.05
N ILE A 214 -7.53 7.94 -8.03
CA ILE A 214 -7.34 8.45 -6.67
C ILE A 214 -6.22 9.51 -6.64
N HIS A 215 -5.09 9.23 -7.28
CA HIS A 215 -3.96 10.16 -7.30
C HIS A 215 -4.32 11.48 -7.97
N ILE A 216 -4.95 11.44 -9.14
CA ILE A 216 -5.38 12.64 -9.88
C ILE A 216 -6.42 13.42 -9.07
N HIS A 217 -7.42 12.75 -8.49
CA HIS A 217 -8.44 13.41 -7.67
C HIS A 217 -7.81 14.15 -6.48
N ASN A 218 -6.92 13.47 -5.74
CA ASN A 218 -6.25 14.06 -4.58
C ASN A 218 -5.36 15.22 -4.97
N PHE A 219 -4.56 15.06 -6.04
CA PHE A 219 -3.68 16.10 -6.55
C PHE A 219 -4.45 17.40 -6.82
N PHE A 220 -5.53 17.35 -7.59
CA PHE A 220 -6.32 18.55 -7.89
C PHE A 220 -7.07 19.10 -6.67
N THR A 221 -7.55 18.25 -5.78
CA THR A 221 -8.25 18.67 -4.57
C THR A 221 -7.30 19.39 -3.62
N ASP A 222 -6.12 18.82 -3.39
CA ASP A 222 -5.11 19.38 -2.51
C ASP A 222 -4.50 20.66 -3.10
N ALA A 223 -4.17 20.68 -4.40
CA ALA A 223 -3.67 21.86 -5.09
C ALA A 223 -4.64 23.05 -4.99
N ARG A 224 -5.94 22.80 -5.22
CA ARG A 224 -6.98 23.84 -5.03
C ARG A 224 -7.11 24.29 -3.57
N GLY A 225 -6.95 23.36 -2.63
CA GLY A 225 -6.96 23.66 -1.21
C GLY A 225 -5.80 24.57 -0.82
N TYR A 226 -4.59 24.25 -1.25
CA TYR A 226 -3.39 25.05 -0.97
C TYR A 226 -3.41 26.40 -1.65
N ALA A 227 -3.89 26.51 -2.90
CA ALA A 227 -4.03 27.78 -3.59
C ALA A 227 -5.00 28.77 -2.89
N LYS A 228 -5.95 28.25 -2.08
CA LYS A 228 -6.81 29.12 -1.26
C LYS A 228 -6.13 29.59 0.02
N ILE A 229 -5.24 28.76 0.59
CA ILE A 229 -4.49 29.09 1.81
C ILE A 229 -3.36 30.06 1.50
N ASP A 230 -2.70 29.90 0.35
CA ASP A 230 -1.60 30.71 -0.13
C ASP A 230 -1.96 31.33 -1.51
N PRO A 231 -2.78 32.40 -1.52
CA PRO A 231 -3.19 33.05 -2.76
C PRO A 231 -2.05 33.85 -3.38
N LEU A 232 -2.12 34.04 -4.69
CA LEU A 232 -1.16 34.88 -5.41
C LEU A 232 -1.06 36.28 -4.77
N PRO A 233 0.16 36.83 -4.61
CA PRO A 233 0.36 38.18 -4.10
C PRO A 233 -0.39 39.24 -4.92
N ALA A 234 -0.88 40.29 -4.27
CA ALA A 234 -1.68 41.34 -4.89
C ALA A 234 -0.96 42.12 -6.01
N TRP A 235 0.39 42.17 -5.98
CA TRP A 235 1.20 42.83 -7.01
C TRP A 235 1.04 42.26 -8.44
N HIS A 236 0.59 40.98 -8.54
CA HIS A 236 0.25 40.37 -9.83
C HIS A 236 -1.00 40.99 -10.49
N LYS A 237 -1.80 41.76 -9.73
CA LYS A 237 -2.97 42.44 -10.29
C LYS A 237 -2.66 43.79 -10.93
N ASP A 238 -1.49 44.38 -10.58
CA ASP A 238 -1.11 45.72 -10.96
C ASP A 238 0.10 45.78 -11.92
N CYS A 239 0.60 44.64 -12.40
CA CYS A 239 1.66 44.57 -13.41
C CYS A 239 1.01 44.48 -14.80
N PRO A 240 0.87 45.56 -15.56
CA PRO A 240 0.50 45.47 -16.96
C PRO A 240 1.64 44.77 -17.71
N ASP A 241 1.26 43.89 -18.64
CA ASP A 241 2.09 43.04 -19.47
C ASP A 241 3.48 43.56 -19.78
N ARG A 242 4.51 42.76 -19.49
CA ARG A 242 5.80 42.88 -20.15
C ARG A 242 5.88 41.96 -21.34
#